data_84a3293c73e7925ef1c0868dc09d6fd6
#
_entry.id   84a3293c73e7925ef1c0868dc09d6fd6
#
_cell.length_a   1.000
_cell.length_b   1.000
_cell.length_c   1.000
_cell.angle_alpha   90.00
_cell.angle_beta   90.00
_cell.angle_gamma   90.00
#
_symmetry.space_group_name_H-M   'P 1'
#
loop_
_entity.id
_entity.type
_entity.pdbx_description
1 polymer ?
#
loop_
_entity_poly.entity_id
_entity_poly.type
_entity_poly.pdbx_seq_one_letter_code
_entity_poly.pdbx_strand_id
1 'polypeptide(L)'
;YFLLFAGGGKGDFPKWKLCIQVMTEEQANNMPYNPFDLTKVWYHDEFPLIEVGVMELNRNPENYFQDVEQAAFAPTTIVPGISFSPDRMLQGRLFSYADAQRYRLGANYYQIPVNAAKCPVNIYHRDGQGRIDGNHGSTIGYAPNSFGEWAEQPEFKNPPLDVSGPAYQYDFYEDDSDFFTQPGKLFRLMSPEQQQALFDNTA
;
A
#
# COMPACT_ATOMS: atom_id res chain seq x y z
N TYR A 1 8.14 20.35 -3.05
CA TYR A 1 8.24 20.95 -4.39
C TYR A 1 9.45 21.88 -4.49
N PHE A 2 9.60 22.80 -3.57
CA PHE A 2 10.72 23.76 -3.55
C PHE A 2 12.09 23.06 -3.36
N LEU A 3 12.16 22.06 -2.50
CA LEU A 3 13.39 21.26 -2.26
C LEU A 3 13.81 20.45 -3.49
N LEU A 4 12.88 19.88 -4.23
CA LEU A 4 13.15 19.17 -5.49
C LEU A 4 13.64 20.13 -6.57
N PHE A 5 13.06 21.32 -6.65
CA PHE A 5 13.46 22.32 -7.63
C PHE A 5 14.86 22.90 -7.32
N ALA A 6 15.15 23.17 -6.05
CA ALA A 6 16.45 23.67 -5.61
C ALA A 6 17.57 22.62 -5.66
N GLY A 7 17.25 21.36 -5.35
CA GLY A 7 18.19 20.22 -5.39
C GLY A 7 18.55 19.81 -6.80
N GLY A 8 17.59 19.84 -7.74
CA GLY A 8 17.80 19.47 -9.13
C GLY A 8 18.87 20.28 -9.86
N GLY A 9 19.04 21.56 -9.50
CA GLY A 9 20.07 22.44 -10.04
C GLY A 9 21.48 22.17 -9.51
N LYS A 10 21.60 21.46 -8.38
CA LYS A 10 22.87 21.11 -7.73
C LYS A 10 23.24 19.62 -7.84
N GLY A 11 22.36 18.79 -8.39
CA GLY A 11 22.56 17.33 -8.45
C GLY A 11 22.39 16.62 -7.09
N ASP A 12 21.89 17.31 -6.08
CA ASP A 12 21.59 16.72 -4.76
C ASP A 12 20.12 16.30 -4.72
N PHE A 13 19.86 15.08 -5.20
CA PHE A 13 18.53 14.54 -5.30
C PHE A 13 18.11 13.81 -4.01
N PRO A 14 16.89 14.04 -3.49
CA PRO A 14 16.35 13.30 -2.36
C PRO A 14 16.31 11.79 -2.65
N LYS A 15 16.80 10.99 -1.67
CA LYS A 15 16.90 9.53 -1.80
C LYS A 15 16.33 8.84 -0.58
N TRP A 16 15.70 7.69 -0.82
CA TRP A 16 15.22 6.78 0.21
C TRP A 16 15.63 5.35 -0.12
N LYS A 17 16.05 4.63 0.90
CA LYS A 17 16.26 3.19 0.80
C LYS A 17 14.92 2.47 0.96
N LEU A 18 14.63 1.55 0.06
CA LEU A 18 13.55 0.60 0.19
C LEU A 18 14.09 -0.66 0.84
N CYS A 19 13.53 -1.02 1.98
CA CYS A 19 13.88 -2.22 2.69
C CYS A 19 12.64 -3.09 2.92
N ILE A 20 12.84 -4.38 3.06
CA ILE A 20 11.83 -5.35 3.49
C ILE A 20 12.28 -6.03 4.78
N GLN A 21 11.31 -6.49 5.56
CA GLN A 21 11.51 -7.43 6.66
C GLN A 21 10.78 -8.70 6.32
N VAL A 22 11.31 -9.84 6.73
CA VAL A 22 10.73 -11.16 6.44
C VAL A 22 10.44 -11.85 7.78
N MET A 23 9.21 -12.33 7.90
CA MET A 23 8.74 -13.12 9.03
C MET A 23 8.08 -14.39 8.47
N THR A 24 8.43 -15.53 9.02
CA THR A 24 7.75 -16.78 8.64
C THR A 24 6.39 -16.86 9.31
N GLU A 25 5.50 -17.67 8.76
CA GLU A 25 4.18 -17.91 9.34
C GLU A 25 4.28 -18.49 10.78
N GLU A 26 5.23 -19.38 11.01
CA GLU A 26 5.49 -19.92 12.35
C GLU A 26 5.93 -18.83 13.33
N GLN A 27 6.81 -17.93 12.91
CA GLN A 27 7.21 -16.78 13.74
C GLN A 27 6.02 -15.87 14.01
N ALA A 28 5.19 -15.59 13.00
CA ALA A 28 4.01 -14.75 13.15
C ALA A 28 3.02 -15.32 14.19
N ASN A 29 2.80 -16.63 14.16
CA ASN A 29 1.90 -17.30 15.09
C ASN A 29 2.42 -17.32 16.55
N ASN A 30 3.71 -17.19 16.74
CA ASN A 30 4.36 -17.16 18.07
C ASN A 30 4.66 -15.74 18.58
N MET A 31 4.27 -14.69 17.82
CA MET A 31 4.50 -13.32 18.25
C MET A 31 3.65 -12.95 19.48
N PRO A 32 4.19 -12.17 20.43
CA PRO A 32 3.47 -11.71 21.61
C PRO A 32 2.39 -10.64 21.30
N TYR A 33 2.33 -10.17 20.08
CA TYR A 33 1.34 -9.22 19.56
C TYR A 33 0.99 -9.59 18.13
N ASN A 34 -0.13 -9.07 17.62
CA ASN A 34 -0.55 -9.31 16.24
C ASN A 34 0.47 -8.64 15.27
N PRO A 35 1.23 -9.42 14.48
CA PRO A 35 2.24 -8.87 13.57
C PRO A 35 1.65 -8.07 12.40
N PHE A 36 0.36 -8.19 12.17
CA PHE A 36 -0.37 -7.46 11.13
C PHE A 36 -1.05 -6.18 11.66
N ASP A 37 -0.96 -5.90 12.97
CA ASP A 37 -1.48 -4.67 13.53
C ASP A 37 -0.62 -3.48 13.08
N LEU A 38 -1.20 -2.55 12.34
CA LEU A 38 -0.49 -1.37 11.82
C LEU A 38 0.03 -0.43 12.91
N THR A 39 -0.44 -0.56 14.15
CA THR A 39 0.07 0.22 15.31
C THR A 39 1.35 -0.36 15.90
N LYS A 40 1.77 -1.54 15.46
CA LYS A 40 2.98 -2.23 15.92
C LYS A 40 4.08 -2.17 14.86
N VAL A 41 5.32 -2.30 15.32
CA VAL A 41 6.49 -2.46 14.45
C VAL A 41 7.20 -3.76 14.76
N TRP A 42 7.83 -4.34 13.76
CA TRP A 42 8.75 -5.46 13.94
C TRP A 42 10.12 -4.91 14.30
N TYR A 43 10.69 -5.35 15.41
CA TYR A 43 12.00 -4.87 15.85
C TYR A 43 13.11 -5.30 14.89
N HIS A 44 14.05 -4.40 14.59
CA HIS A 44 15.12 -4.65 13.61
C HIS A 44 16.14 -5.67 14.09
N ASP A 45 16.27 -5.88 15.37
CA ASP A 45 17.14 -6.91 15.96
C ASP A 45 16.58 -8.32 15.81
N GLU A 46 15.24 -8.45 15.76
CA GLU A 46 14.55 -9.72 15.53
C GLU A 46 14.31 -9.96 14.04
N PHE A 47 13.93 -8.91 13.32
CA PHE A 47 13.63 -8.93 11.88
C PHE A 47 14.44 -7.84 11.18
N PRO A 48 15.68 -8.14 10.77
CA PRO A 48 16.59 -7.14 10.20
C PRO A 48 16.08 -6.60 8.86
N LEU A 49 16.41 -5.34 8.59
CA LEU A 49 16.11 -4.71 7.31
C LEU A 49 16.95 -5.29 6.18
N ILE A 50 16.31 -5.77 5.14
CA ILE A 50 16.93 -6.24 3.90
C ILE A 50 16.78 -5.14 2.86
N GLU A 51 17.87 -4.53 2.44
CA GLU A 51 17.87 -3.48 1.42
C GLU A 51 17.57 -4.10 0.04
N VAL A 52 16.54 -3.60 -0.64
CA VAL A 52 16.11 -4.10 -1.95
C VAL A 52 16.22 -3.05 -3.05
N GLY A 53 16.39 -1.77 -2.70
CA GLY A 53 16.54 -0.72 -3.69
C GLY A 53 16.65 0.69 -3.11
N VAL A 54 16.87 1.63 -4.01
CA VAL A 54 16.91 3.06 -3.70
C VAL A 54 15.94 3.79 -4.61
N MET A 55 15.09 4.61 -4.02
CA MET A 55 14.26 5.56 -4.73
C MET A 55 14.96 6.93 -4.75
N GLU A 56 15.10 7.50 -5.93
CA GLU A 56 15.71 8.82 -6.12
C GLU A 56 14.76 9.73 -6.90
N LEU A 57 14.48 10.91 -6.38
CA LEU A 57 13.67 11.93 -7.05
C LEU A 57 14.58 12.86 -7.86
N ASN A 58 14.88 12.49 -9.09
CA ASN A 58 15.84 13.15 -9.96
C ASN A 58 15.24 13.85 -11.18
N ARG A 59 13.93 13.87 -11.31
CA ARG A 59 13.21 14.52 -12.41
C ARG A 59 11.91 15.16 -11.94
N ASN A 60 11.70 16.42 -12.29
CA ASN A 60 10.43 17.10 -12.09
C ASN A 60 9.44 16.73 -13.20
N PRO A 61 8.12 16.67 -12.90
CA PRO A 61 7.10 16.51 -13.91
C PRO A 61 7.06 17.74 -14.85
N GLU A 62 6.74 17.51 -16.12
CA GLU A 62 6.52 18.61 -17.09
C GLU A 62 5.18 19.29 -16.83
N ASN A 63 4.16 18.55 -16.49
CA ASN A 63 2.84 19.04 -16.11
C ASN A 63 2.45 18.49 -14.73
N TYR A 64 2.53 19.37 -13.74
CA TYR A 64 2.25 18.99 -12.34
C TYR A 64 0.83 18.46 -12.15
N PHE A 65 -0.17 19.07 -12.74
CA PHE A 65 -1.55 18.63 -12.60
C PHE A 65 -1.76 17.24 -13.21
N GLN A 66 -1.29 17.06 -14.44
CA GLN A 66 -1.41 15.79 -15.17
C GLN A 66 -0.65 14.65 -14.49
N ASP A 67 0.58 14.90 -14.05
CA ASP A 67 1.51 13.85 -13.64
C ASP A 67 1.53 13.61 -12.13
N VAL A 68 1.02 14.58 -11.33
CA VAL A 68 1.06 14.52 -9.87
C VAL A 68 -0.34 14.62 -9.24
N GLU A 69 -1.10 15.70 -9.54
CA GLU A 69 -2.40 15.92 -8.90
C GLU A 69 -3.43 14.83 -9.25
N GLN A 70 -3.36 14.29 -10.45
CA GLN A 70 -4.26 13.23 -10.89
C GLN A 70 -3.77 11.81 -10.51
N ALA A 71 -2.63 11.69 -9.85
CA ALA A 71 -2.16 10.39 -9.35
C ALA A 71 -3.15 9.82 -8.33
N ALA A 72 -3.54 8.56 -8.54
CA ALA A 72 -4.57 7.87 -7.78
C ALA A 72 -4.00 6.59 -7.18
N PHE A 73 -3.37 6.72 -6.02
CA PHE A 73 -2.89 5.57 -5.25
C PHE A 73 -4.05 4.86 -4.56
N ALA A 74 -4.00 3.52 -4.58
CA ALA A 74 -4.94 2.69 -3.84
C ALA A 74 -4.21 1.42 -3.35
N PRO A 75 -4.48 0.96 -2.11
CA PRO A 75 -3.88 -0.26 -1.59
C PRO A 75 -4.31 -1.51 -2.35
N THR A 76 -5.37 -1.44 -3.14
CA THR A 76 -5.83 -2.51 -4.03
C THR A 76 -4.98 -2.67 -5.28
N THR A 77 -4.12 -1.70 -5.61
CA THR A 77 -3.24 -1.76 -6.77
C THR A 77 -1.99 -2.55 -6.43
N ILE A 78 -2.09 -3.87 -6.51
CA ILE A 78 -1.01 -4.82 -6.19
C ILE A 78 -0.58 -5.59 -7.43
N VAL A 79 0.54 -6.28 -7.32
CA VAL A 79 1.08 -7.18 -8.33
C VAL A 79 1.00 -8.63 -7.87
N PRO A 80 1.03 -9.63 -8.77
CA PRO A 80 1.07 -11.03 -8.40
C PRO A 80 2.18 -11.34 -7.39
N GLY A 81 1.88 -12.13 -6.38
CA GLY A 81 2.80 -12.46 -5.28
C GLY A 81 2.74 -11.53 -4.07
N ILE A 82 2.00 -10.43 -4.16
CA ILE A 82 1.69 -9.53 -3.04
C ILE A 82 0.21 -9.65 -2.71
N SER A 83 -0.14 -9.83 -1.44
CA SER A 83 -1.50 -9.94 -0.95
C SER A 83 -1.79 -8.90 0.13
N PHE A 84 -3.00 -8.92 0.64
CA PHE A 84 -3.46 -8.03 1.70
C PHE A 84 -3.28 -8.69 3.07
N SER A 85 -2.80 -7.93 4.03
CA SER A 85 -2.79 -8.37 5.42
C SER A 85 -4.20 -8.36 6.02
N PRO A 86 -4.47 -9.13 7.09
CA PRO A 86 -5.74 -9.11 7.78
C PRO A 86 -5.94 -7.89 8.69
N ASP A 87 -5.03 -6.92 8.64
CA ASP A 87 -5.16 -5.68 9.41
C ASP A 87 -6.50 -5.00 9.13
N ARG A 88 -7.23 -4.65 10.19
CA ARG A 88 -8.60 -4.11 10.07
C ARG A 88 -8.63 -2.74 9.40
N MET A 89 -7.65 -1.89 9.67
CA MET A 89 -7.53 -0.60 9.02
C MET A 89 -7.27 -0.76 7.52
N LEU A 90 -6.36 -1.67 7.15
CA LEU A 90 -6.11 -1.99 5.74
C LEU A 90 -7.38 -2.50 5.06
N GLN A 91 -8.12 -3.42 5.69
CA GLN A 91 -9.37 -3.94 5.13
C GLN A 91 -10.39 -2.82 4.84
N GLY A 92 -10.52 -1.84 5.73
CA GLY A 92 -11.34 -0.64 5.49
C GLY A 92 -10.81 0.22 4.34
N ARG A 93 -9.50 0.39 4.25
CA ARG A 93 -8.83 1.16 3.20
C ARG A 93 -8.98 0.55 1.81
N LEU A 94 -9.14 -0.77 1.68
CA LEU A 94 -9.38 -1.43 0.40
C LEU A 94 -10.66 -0.92 -0.29
N PHE A 95 -11.67 -0.54 0.48
CA PHE A 95 -12.92 0.03 -0.05
C PHE A 95 -12.84 1.54 -0.28
N SER A 96 -12.28 2.28 0.67
CA SER A 96 -12.36 3.73 0.70
C SER A 96 -11.57 4.42 -0.41
N TYR A 97 -10.38 3.93 -0.76
CA TYR A 97 -9.52 4.60 -1.74
C TYR A 97 -10.11 4.55 -3.16
N ALA A 98 -10.59 3.41 -3.60
CA ALA A 98 -11.17 3.29 -4.94
C ALA A 98 -12.45 4.14 -5.08
N ASP A 99 -13.27 4.20 -4.04
CA ASP A 99 -14.45 5.04 -4.00
C ASP A 99 -14.09 6.54 -4.07
N ALA A 100 -13.16 6.97 -3.23
CA ALA A 100 -12.67 8.34 -3.22
C ALA A 100 -12.08 8.76 -4.58
N GLN A 101 -11.33 7.89 -5.25
CA GLN A 101 -10.74 8.20 -6.55
C GLN A 101 -11.81 8.32 -7.65
N ARG A 102 -12.85 7.49 -7.63
CA ARG A 102 -13.99 7.63 -8.55
C ARG A 102 -14.70 8.96 -8.39
N TYR A 103 -14.88 9.40 -7.17
CA TYR A 103 -15.48 10.70 -6.88
C TYR A 103 -14.56 11.87 -7.26
N ARG A 104 -13.27 11.79 -6.93
CA ARG A 104 -12.30 12.86 -7.16
C ARG A 104 -11.95 13.04 -8.64
N LEU A 105 -11.73 11.94 -9.37
CA LEU A 105 -11.17 11.95 -10.72
C LEU A 105 -12.14 11.43 -11.78
N GLY A 106 -13.04 10.52 -11.43
CA GLY A 106 -13.99 9.92 -12.36
C GLY A 106 -13.92 8.39 -12.37
N ALA A 107 -14.97 7.77 -12.95
CA ALA A 107 -15.10 6.31 -13.00
C ALA A 107 -13.93 5.62 -13.72
N ASN A 108 -13.26 6.31 -14.63
CA ASN A 108 -12.16 5.81 -15.44
C ASN A 108 -10.78 6.31 -14.98
N TYR A 109 -10.62 6.69 -13.72
CA TYR A 109 -9.36 7.25 -13.19
C TYR A 109 -8.14 6.36 -13.46
N TYR A 110 -8.31 5.05 -13.52
CA TYR A 110 -7.24 4.09 -13.81
C TYR A 110 -6.75 4.12 -15.28
N GLN A 111 -7.48 4.82 -16.18
CA GLN A 111 -7.08 5.02 -17.57
C GLN A 111 -6.30 6.33 -17.80
N ILE A 112 -6.29 7.22 -16.81
CA ILE A 112 -5.47 8.43 -16.86
C ILE A 112 -4.00 8.01 -16.96
N PRO A 113 -3.19 8.59 -17.85
CA PRO A 113 -1.83 8.11 -18.15
C PRO A 113 -0.92 7.92 -16.94
N VAL A 114 -1.03 8.77 -15.91
CA VAL A 114 -0.25 8.65 -14.66
C VAL A 114 -0.64 7.42 -13.84
N ASN A 115 -1.88 6.94 -13.99
CA ASN A 115 -2.43 5.81 -13.24
C ASN A 115 -2.46 4.52 -14.06
N ALA A 116 -2.40 4.63 -15.37
CA ALA A 116 -2.51 3.48 -16.25
C ALA A 116 -1.29 2.56 -16.13
N ALA A 117 -1.54 1.25 -16.16
CA ALA A 117 -0.48 0.26 -16.23
C ALA A 117 0.32 0.46 -17.51
N LYS A 118 1.65 0.49 -17.39
CA LYS A 118 2.56 0.67 -18.55
C LYS A 118 2.87 -0.62 -19.28
N CYS A 119 2.68 -1.75 -18.63
CA CYS A 119 2.79 -3.06 -19.26
C CYS A 119 1.41 -3.56 -19.70
N PRO A 120 1.33 -4.41 -20.72
CA PRO A 120 0.07 -5.01 -21.13
C PRO A 120 -0.39 -5.99 -20.04
N VAL A 121 -1.22 -5.50 -19.14
CA VAL A 121 -1.84 -6.30 -18.10
C VAL A 121 -3.25 -6.66 -18.54
N ASN A 122 -3.64 -7.92 -18.39
CA ASN A 122 -5.00 -8.33 -18.58
C ASN A 122 -5.88 -7.74 -17.46
N ILE A 123 -6.61 -6.69 -17.81
CA ILE A 123 -7.57 -6.07 -16.91
C ILE A 123 -8.92 -6.71 -17.21
N TYR A 124 -9.58 -7.22 -16.16
CA TYR A 124 -10.93 -7.79 -16.30
C TYR A 124 -12.02 -6.73 -16.50
N HIS A 125 -11.72 -5.44 -16.34
CA HIS A 125 -12.62 -4.33 -16.66
C HIS A 125 -12.66 -4.12 -18.17
N ARG A 126 -13.66 -4.68 -18.81
CA ARG A 126 -13.82 -4.68 -20.26
C ARG A 126 -14.73 -3.59 -20.77
N ASP A 127 -15.79 -3.36 -20.09
CA ASP A 127 -16.85 -2.39 -20.41
C ASP A 127 -17.24 -1.61 -19.16
N GLY A 128 -18.23 -0.77 -19.28
CA GLY A 128 -18.73 0.06 -18.17
C GLY A 128 -18.47 1.55 -18.37
N GLN A 129 -18.92 2.31 -17.41
CA GLN A 129 -18.89 3.77 -17.44
C GLN A 129 -17.45 4.31 -17.50
N GLY A 130 -17.23 5.30 -18.37
CA GLY A 130 -15.95 5.93 -18.53
C GLY A 130 -14.91 5.11 -19.32
N ARG A 131 -15.31 4.03 -19.97
CA ARG A 131 -14.43 3.24 -20.86
C ARG A 131 -14.12 4.00 -22.14
N ILE A 132 -12.83 4.06 -22.51
CA ILE A 132 -12.35 4.81 -23.68
C ILE A 132 -11.43 4.00 -24.61
N ASP A 133 -11.00 2.81 -24.21
CA ASP A 133 -9.97 2.00 -24.87
C ASP A 133 -10.53 0.72 -25.54
N GLY A 134 -11.85 0.63 -25.68
CA GLY A 134 -12.51 -0.54 -26.26
C GLY A 134 -12.44 -1.77 -25.37
N ASN A 135 -12.82 -2.92 -25.92
CA ASN A 135 -12.92 -4.18 -25.20
C ASN A 135 -11.74 -5.14 -25.50
N HIS A 136 -10.58 -4.62 -25.83
CA HIS A 136 -9.34 -5.38 -26.09
C HIS A 136 -9.53 -6.53 -27.11
N GLY A 137 -10.37 -6.31 -28.11
CA GLY A 137 -10.64 -7.29 -29.17
C GLY A 137 -11.68 -8.38 -28.83
N SER A 138 -12.21 -8.39 -27.63
CA SER A 138 -13.27 -9.31 -27.22
C SER A 138 -14.65 -8.70 -27.36
N THR A 139 -15.62 -9.52 -27.74
CA THR A 139 -17.06 -9.17 -27.70
C THR A 139 -17.72 -9.53 -26.36
N ILE A 140 -17.01 -10.26 -25.50
CA ILE A 140 -17.50 -10.77 -24.23
C ILE A 140 -16.91 -9.94 -23.09
N GLY A 141 -17.78 -9.35 -22.25
CA GLY A 141 -17.38 -8.47 -21.14
C GLY A 141 -17.19 -9.16 -19.80
N TYR A 142 -17.25 -10.49 -19.72
CA TYR A 142 -17.13 -11.25 -18.48
C TYR A 142 -16.12 -12.39 -18.58
N ALA A 143 -15.53 -12.75 -17.45
CA ALA A 143 -14.64 -13.89 -17.30
C ALA A 143 -14.93 -14.60 -15.94
N PRO A 144 -14.73 -15.92 -15.84
CA PRO A 144 -14.41 -16.84 -16.95
C PRO A 144 -15.58 -17.01 -17.91
N ASN A 145 -15.28 -17.42 -19.15
CA ASN A 145 -16.27 -17.74 -20.15
C ASN A 145 -15.89 -19.02 -20.94
N SER A 146 -16.83 -19.53 -21.74
CA SER A 146 -16.61 -20.76 -22.52
C SER A 146 -15.80 -20.55 -23.82
N PHE A 147 -15.42 -19.32 -24.14
CA PHE A 147 -14.65 -18.98 -25.34
C PHE A 147 -13.14 -19.05 -25.13
N GLY A 148 -12.67 -19.31 -23.90
CA GLY A 148 -11.27 -19.51 -23.60
C GLY A 148 -10.41 -18.26 -23.63
N GLU A 149 -11.02 -17.08 -23.48
CA GLU A 149 -10.29 -15.82 -23.62
C GLU A 149 -9.49 -15.41 -22.40
N TRP A 150 -9.96 -15.66 -21.19
CA TRP A 150 -9.31 -15.20 -19.96
C TRP A 150 -9.50 -16.24 -18.87
N ALA A 151 -8.45 -16.45 -18.12
CA ALA A 151 -8.48 -17.29 -16.96
C ALA A 151 -7.62 -16.65 -15.87
N GLU A 152 -7.97 -16.91 -14.62
CA GLU A 152 -7.07 -16.65 -13.51
C GLU A 152 -5.79 -17.48 -13.68
N GLN A 153 -4.68 -16.95 -13.18
CA GLN A 153 -3.41 -17.68 -13.11
C GLN A 153 -3.32 -18.40 -11.76
N PRO A 154 -3.57 -19.70 -11.70
CA PRO A 154 -3.67 -20.43 -10.43
C PRO A 154 -2.38 -20.37 -9.59
N GLU A 155 -1.23 -20.23 -10.24
CA GLU A 155 0.07 -20.11 -9.60
C GLU A 155 0.23 -18.83 -8.76
N PHE A 156 -0.58 -17.81 -9.01
CA PHE A 156 -0.59 -16.55 -8.27
C PHE A 156 -1.77 -16.44 -7.31
N LYS A 157 -2.49 -17.53 -7.09
CA LYS A 157 -3.60 -17.55 -6.14
C LYS A 157 -3.09 -17.27 -4.74
N ASN A 158 -3.76 -16.36 -4.06
CA ASN A 158 -3.47 -16.10 -2.65
C ASN A 158 -3.71 -17.37 -1.81
N PRO A 159 -2.85 -17.65 -0.81
CA PRO A 159 -3.13 -18.71 0.14
C PRO A 159 -4.46 -18.43 0.86
N PRO A 160 -5.22 -19.46 1.21
CA PRO A 160 -6.44 -19.26 1.99
C PRO A 160 -6.10 -18.60 3.33
N LEU A 161 -6.92 -17.64 3.73
CA LEU A 161 -6.83 -17.04 5.04
C LEU A 161 -7.72 -17.87 5.99
N ASP A 162 -7.12 -18.46 7.00
CA ASP A 162 -7.86 -19.16 8.03
C ASP A 162 -8.55 -18.15 8.94
N VAL A 163 -9.87 -18.17 8.94
CA VAL A 163 -10.70 -17.34 9.80
C VAL A 163 -11.37 -18.21 10.84
N SER A 164 -11.15 -17.91 12.11
CA SER A 164 -11.76 -18.63 13.23
C SER A 164 -12.29 -17.64 14.30
N GLY A 165 -13.16 -18.14 15.16
CA GLY A 165 -13.75 -17.36 16.25
C GLY A 165 -15.09 -16.70 15.92
N PRO A 166 -15.74 -16.04 16.89
CA PRO A 166 -17.00 -15.36 16.69
C PRO A 166 -16.82 -14.12 15.83
N ALA A 167 -17.71 -13.93 14.87
CA ALA A 167 -17.83 -12.67 14.15
C ALA A 167 -18.63 -11.67 15.02
N TYR A 168 -17.96 -10.69 15.59
CA TYR A 168 -18.57 -9.66 16.41
C TYR A 168 -18.02 -8.27 16.04
N GLN A 169 -18.67 -7.25 16.55
CA GLN A 169 -18.16 -5.90 16.41
C GLN A 169 -16.84 -5.75 17.15
N TYR A 170 -15.86 -5.15 16.51
CA TYR A 170 -14.55 -4.87 17.12
C TYR A 170 -14.72 -4.03 18.39
N ASP A 171 -14.19 -4.52 19.51
CA ASP A 171 -14.06 -3.77 20.73
C ASP A 171 -12.62 -3.29 20.91
N PHE A 172 -12.44 -1.98 20.77
CA PHE A 172 -11.15 -1.33 20.89
C PHE A 172 -10.48 -1.54 22.26
N TYR A 173 -11.27 -1.74 23.31
CA TYR A 173 -10.76 -1.91 24.68
C TYR A 173 -10.49 -3.36 25.05
N GLU A 174 -11.11 -4.31 24.39
CA GLU A 174 -10.98 -5.74 24.72
C GLU A 174 -9.96 -6.45 23.81
N ASP A 175 -9.81 -6.03 22.55
CA ASP A 175 -9.09 -6.80 21.53
C ASP A 175 -7.59 -6.55 21.45
N ASP A 176 -6.97 -5.69 21.95
CA ASP A 176 -5.54 -5.36 22.07
C ASP A 176 -5.38 -3.86 22.31
N SER A 177 -5.32 -3.50 23.56
CA SER A 177 -5.24 -2.10 23.97
C SER A 177 -3.81 -1.61 24.26
N ASP A 178 -2.78 -2.40 23.98
CA ASP A 178 -1.40 -1.97 24.20
C ASP A 178 -0.88 -1.11 23.04
N PHE A 179 -1.23 0.17 23.07
CA PHE A 179 -0.72 1.19 22.15
C PHE A 179 0.45 1.99 22.73
N PHE A 180 0.92 1.68 23.92
CA PHE A 180 1.87 2.51 24.68
C PHE A 180 3.23 1.86 24.88
N THR A 181 3.32 0.54 24.91
CA THR A 181 4.58 -0.16 25.20
C THR A 181 5.66 0.14 24.18
N GLN A 182 5.39 0.01 22.89
CA GLN A 182 6.38 0.26 21.84
C GLN A 182 6.80 1.74 21.75
N PRO A 183 5.87 2.72 21.71
CA PRO A 183 6.25 4.13 21.77
C PRO A 183 7.03 4.49 23.05
N GLY A 184 6.65 3.94 24.18
CA GLY A 184 7.36 4.15 25.44
C GLY A 184 8.79 3.59 25.42
N LYS A 185 9.03 2.45 24.77
CA LYS A 185 10.37 1.92 24.55
C LYS A 185 11.21 2.87 23.68
N LEU A 186 10.66 3.36 22.58
CA LEU A 186 11.31 4.34 21.71
C LEU A 186 11.68 5.62 22.47
N PHE A 187 10.72 6.18 23.22
CA PHE A 187 10.97 7.37 24.03
C PHE A 187 12.14 7.20 25.02
N ARG A 188 12.23 6.04 25.67
CA ARG A 188 13.32 5.74 26.61
C ARG A 188 14.68 5.56 25.93
N LEU A 189 14.74 5.27 24.63
CA LEU A 189 15.98 5.19 23.86
C LEU A 189 16.45 6.56 23.36
N MET A 190 15.60 7.57 23.36
CA MET A 190 15.95 8.92 22.94
C MET A 190 16.91 9.58 23.94
N SER A 191 17.82 10.43 23.44
CA SER A 191 18.64 11.28 24.29
C SER A 191 17.75 12.32 25.02
N PRO A 192 18.21 12.90 26.16
CA PRO A 192 17.48 13.95 26.85
C PRO A 192 17.09 15.12 25.94
N GLU A 193 17.95 15.51 25.02
CA GLU A 193 17.74 16.59 24.05
C GLU A 193 16.61 16.22 23.07
N GLN A 194 16.60 14.97 22.61
CA GLN A 194 15.54 14.48 21.72
C GLN A 194 14.19 14.38 22.44
N GLN A 195 14.18 13.95 23.71
CA GLN A 195 12.98 13.92 24.53
C GLN A 195 12.41 15.34 24.75
N GLN A 196 13.30 16.31 25.05
CA GLN A 196 12.90 17.71 25.21
C GLN A 196 12.37 18.27 23.90
N ALA A 197 13.06 18.03 22.78
CA ALA A 197 12.59 18.47 21.45
C ALA A 197 11.22 17.86 21.09
N LEU A 198 10.94 16.62 21.49
CA LEU A 198 9.62 16.01 21.31
C LEU A 198 8.54 16.79 22.08
N PHE A 199 8.81 17.15 23.34
CA PHE A 199 7.87 17.95 24.13
C PHE A 199 7.65 19.34 23.53
N ASP A 200 8.73 20.02 23.16
CA ASP A 200 8.67 21.38 22.60
C ASP A 200 7.90 21.42 21.26
N ASN A 201 7.96 20.35 20.47
CA ASN A 201 7.27 20.25 19.18
C ASN A 201 5.82 19.77 19.28
N THR A 202 5.40 19.22 20.43
CA THR A 202 4.05 18.69 20.63
C THR A 202 3.19 19.54 21.58
N ALA A 203 3.78 20.49 22.27
CA ALA A 203 3.10 21.48 23.09
C ALA A 203 2.55 22.62 22.23
#